data_4a95e2d065495c3fefff74cc8e7d269a
#
_entry.id   4a95e2d065495c3fefff74cc8e7d269a
#
_cell.length_a   1.000
_cell.length_b   1.000
_cell.length_c   1.000
_cell.angle_alpha   90.00
_cell.angle_beta   90.00
_cell.angle_gamma   90.00
#
_symmetry.space_group_name_H-M   'P 1'
#
loop_
_entity.id
_entity.type
_entity.pdbx_description
1 polymer ?
#
loop_
_entity_poly.entity_id
_entity_poly.type
_entity_poly.pdbx_seq_one_letter_code
_entity_poly.pdbx_strand_id
1 'polypeptide(L)'
;MYSFTHRRRTTDRHTGAARALLNNQPNVTRIIKKLEEELGCTLFIRQRHGVALTPAGEKLYTHISAAFEHILLGEQEIARNKGLQSGVVMIAASEIALHCVLLPTLKKFRTSYPGIRIRISSHSTPRAIDILKKGLADFAMVTAPFELPAGLSSHVLRTVQEVPVCSRTFPLSNGTALTAELMKQYSWIGLGENTSSFTFYSDYFHNIGLSFSPDVEAATADQILPMIKSDLGIGFVPREFLEQENMEHLTMLTMEPPIPERNICLLKRKDTPLSMAASALEKLVRQ
;
A
#
# COMPACT_ATOMS: atom_id res chain seq x y z
N MET A 1 10.51 -2.60 -27.46
CA MET A 1 11.65 -2.13 -26.65
C MET A 1 11.25 -1.93 -25.18
N TYR A 2 10.25 -1.11 -24.86
CA TYR A 2 9.79 -0.82 -23.49
C TYR A 2 9.29 -2.03 -22.69
N SER A 3 8.72 -3.05 -23.35
CA SER A 3 8.28 -4.31 -22.72
C SER A 3 9.43 -5.13 -22.09
N PHE A 4 10.68 -4.94 -22.57
CA PHE A 4 11.85 -5.66 -22.06
C PHE A 4 12.30 -5.22 -20.67
N THR A 5 12.26 -3.92 -20.41
CA THR A 5 12.70 -3.37 -19.12
C THR A 5 11.73 -3.71 -18.00
N HIS A 6 10.43 -3.75 -18.28
CA HIS A 6 9.41 -4.09 -17.28
C HIS A 6 9.51 -5.56 -16.83
N ARG A 7 9.72 -6.50 -17.74
CA ARG A 7 9.77 -7.94 -17.39
C ARG A 7 11.07 -8.39 -16.72
N ARG A 8 12.15 -7.59 -16.76
CA ARG A 8 13.42 -7.97 -16.15
C ARG A 8 13.46 -7.89 -14.64
N ARG A 9 12.64 -7.04 -14.00
CA ARG A 9 12.61 -6.94 -12.52
C ARG A 9 11.98 -8.17 -11.86
N THR A 10 11.12 -8.89 -12.59
CA THR A 10 10.39 -10.07 -12.09
C THR A 10 11.10 -11.40 -12.32
N THR A 11 12.28 -11.38 -12.97
CA THR A 11 13.02 -12.60 -13.29
C THR A 11 14.49 -12.43 -12.92
N ASP A 12 14.95 -13.20 -11.96
CA ASP A 12 16.29 -13.14 -11.35
C ASP A 12 17.48 -13.47 -12.27
N ARG A 13 17.25 -13.75 -13.56
CA ARG A 13 18.33 -14.12 -14.51
C ARG A 13 18.02 -13.62 -15.93
N HIS A 14 19.07 -13.20 -16.67
CA HIS A 14 18.99 -12.88 -18.10
C HIS A 14 18.28 -13.98 -18.94
N THR A 15 18.48 -15.23 -18.56
CA THR A 15 17.85 -16.41 -19.15
C THR A 15 16.33 -16.44 -18.90
N GLY A 16 15.87 -15.99 -17.74
CA GLY A 16 14.44 -15.92 -17.41
C GLY A 16 13.69 -14.85 -18.21
N ALA A 17 14.30 -13.67 -18.38
CA ALA A 17 13.72 -12.59 -19.19
C ALA A 17 13.65 -12.98 -20.68
N ALA A 18 14.69 -13.62 -21.23
CA ALA A 18 14.71 -14.12 -22.61
C ALA A 18 13.64 -15.19 -22.84
N ARG A 19 13.44 -16.13 -21.88
CA ARG A 19 12.36 -17.13 -21.92
C ARG A 19 10.97 -16.49 -21.87
N ALA A 20 10.77 -15.52 -20.96
CA ALA A 20 9.48 -14.85 -20.80
C ALA A 20 9.07 -14.04 -22.05
N LEU A 21 10.04 -13.61 -22.86
CA LEU A 21 9.82 -12.82 -24.08
C LEU A 21 9.91 -13.66 -25.36
N LEU A 22 10.07 -14.99 -25.28
CA LEU A 22 10.31 -15.87 -26.42
C LEU A 22 11.50 -15.40 -27.29
N ASN A 23 12.55 -14.88 -26.65
CA ASN A 23 13.70 -14.27 -27.34
C ASN A 23 15.01 -14.80 -26.76
N ASN A 24 16.09 -14.80 -27.56
CA ASN A 24 17.41 -15.29 -27.12
C ASN A 24 18.11 -14.26 -26.21
N GLN A 25 18.84 -14.73 -25.22
CA GLN A 25 19.61 -13.90 -24.28
C GLN A 25 20.55 -12.87 -24.98
N PRO A 26 21.29 -13.22 -26.04
CA PRO A 26 22.15 -12.26 -26.76
C PRO A 26 21.35 -11.07 -27.33
N ASN A 27 20.17 -11.32 -27.87
CA ASN A 27 19.33 -10.27 -28.43
C ASN A 27 18.80 -9.30 -27.36
N VAL A 28 18.38 -9.81 -26.20
CA VAL A 28 17.97 -8.98 -25.06
C VAL A 28 19.12 -8.09 -24.59
N THR A 29 20.33 -8.65 -24.48
CA THR A 29 21.51 -7.90 -24.08
C THR A 29 21.88 -6.81 -25.09
N ARG A 30 21.80 -7.10 -26.39
CA ARG A 30 22.05 -6.12 -27.45
C ARG A 30 21.07 -4.95 -27.41
N ILE A 31 19.78 -5.24 -27.27
CA ILE A 31 18.74 -4.20 -27.19
C ILE A 31 18.94 -3.28 -25.99
N ILE A 32 19.34 -3.85 -24.86
CA ILE A 32 19.60 -3.04 -23.65
C ILE A 32 20.84 -2.17 -23.81
N LYS A 33 21.93 -2.72 -24.33
CA LYS A 33 23.13 -1.91 -24.63
C LYS A 33 22.82 -0.75 -25.56
N LYS A 34 22.07 -0.99 -26.63
CA LYS A 34 21.64 0.07 -27.54
C LYS A 34 20.81 1.15 -26.82
N LEU A 35 19.91 0.77 -25.90
CA LEU A 35 19.15 1.73 -25.11
C LEU A 35 20.05 2.53 -24.16
N GLU A 36 21.05 1.89 -23.52
CA GLU A 36 22.01 2.57 -22.65
C GLU A 36 22.90 3.54 -23.44
N GLU A 37 23.31 3.16 -24.65
CA GLU A 37 24.06 4.04 -25.58
C GLU A 37 23.23 5.26 -26.01
N GLU A 38 21.97 5.05 -26.40
CA GLU A 38 21.05 6.14 -26.79
C GLU A 38 20.77 7.12 -25.64
N LEU A 39 20.72 6.63 -24.39
CA LEU A 39 20.47 7.45 -23.20
C LEU A 39 21.74 8.02 -22.58
N GLY A 40 22.92 7.58 -23.01
CA GLY A 40 24.21 8.01 -22.48
C GLY A 40 24.44 7.59 -21.00
N CYS A 41 23.73 6.59 -20.51
CA CYS A 41 23.87 6.11 -19.13
C CYS A 41 23.60 4.61 -18.98
N THR A 42 24.26 3.98 -18.02
CA THR A 42 24.03 2.57 -17.66
C THR A 42 22.75 2.42 -16.86
N LEU A 43 21.87 1.51 -17.27
CA LEU A 43 20.60 1.23 -16.61
C LEU A 43 20.64 -0.02 -15.74
N PHE A 44 21.57 -0.94 -16.01
CA PHE A 44 21.70 -2.22 -15.31
C PHE A 44 23.14 -2.48 -14.87
N ILE A 45 23.30 -2.99 -13.66
CA ILE A 45 24.57 -3.48 -13.13
C ILE A 45 24.52 -5.00 -12.91
N ARG A 46 25.63 -5.68 -13.21
CA ARG A 46 25.77 -7.11 -12.90
C ARG A 46 26.10 -7.31 -11.44
N GLN A 47 25.43 -8.24 -10.80
CA GLN A 47 25.71 -8.69 -9.45
C GLN A 47 26.02 -10.18 -9.45
N ARG A 48 26.57 -10.70 -8.32
CA ARG A 48 26.91 -12.14 -8.18
C ARG A 48 25.73 -13.07 -8.48
N HIS A 49 24.51 -12.65 -8.23
CA HIS A 49 23.29 -13.43 -8.37
C HIS A 49 22.27 -12.84 -9.36
N GLY A 50 22.72 -12.07 -10.35
CA GLY A 50 21.82 -11.54 -11.37
C GLY A 50 22.13 -10.13 -11.84
N VAL A 51 21.09 -9.32 -12.06
CA VAL A 51 21.18 -7.96 -12.58
C VAL A 51 20.30 -7.05 -11.73
N ALA A 52 20.86 -5.94 -11.27
CA ALA A 52 20.11 -4.89 -10.57
C ALA A 52 20.01 -3.63 -11.45
N LEU A 53 19.04 -2.78 -11.13
CA LEU A 53 18.93 -1.46 -11.73
C LEU A 53 19.93 -0.48 -11.09
N THR A 54 20.44 0.43 -11.90
CA THR A 54 21.15 1.62 -11.42
C THR A 54 20.14 2.67 -10.94
N PRO A 55 20.56 3.75 -10.25
CA PRO A 55 19.66 4.87 -9.93
C PRO A 55 18.99 5.48 -11.17
N ALA A 56 19.69 5.55 -12.31
CA ALA A 56 19.12 5.96 -13.60
C ALA A 56 18.11 4.92 -14.11
N GLY A 57 18.43 3.63 -13.98
CA GLY A 57 17.56 2.52 -14.31
C GLY A 57 16.26 2.52 -13.49
N GLU A 58 16.32 2.79 -12.19
CA GLU A 58 15.14 2.89 -11.32
C GLU A 58 14.23 4.05 -11.73
N LYS A 59 14.81 5.23 -12.05
CA LYS A 59 14.04 6.37 -12.56
C LYS A 59 13.33 6.02 -13.86
N LEU A 60 14.05 5.48 -14.83
CA LEU A 60 13.49 5.08 -16.13
C LEU A 60 12.45 3.98 -15.97
N TYR A 61 12.70 2.98 -15.11
CA TYR A 61 11.77 1.90 -14.82
C TYR A 61 10.42 2.42 -14.32
N THR A 62 10.44 3.44 -13.45
CA THR A 62 9.21 4.06 -12.92
C THR A 62 8.36 4.62 -14.07
N HIS A 63 8.97 5.36 -15.00
CA HIS A 63 8.26 5.92 -16.17
C HIS A 63 7.80 4.86 -17.15
N ILE A 64 8.65 3.85 -17.43
CA ILE A 64 8.28 2.75 -18.34
C ILE A 64 7.14 1.93 -17.77
N SER A 65 7.15 1.65 -16.46
CA SER A 65 6.07 0.92 -15.81
C SER A 65 4.74 1.66 -15.95
N ALA A 66 4.74 2.98 -15.75
CA ALA A 66 3.57 3.83 -15.95
C ALA A 66 3.05 3.75 -17.39
N ALA A 67 3.94 3.96 -18.37
CA ALA A 67 3.58 3.91 -19.78
C ALA A 67 3.04 2.53 -20.20
N PHE A 68 3.64 1.46 -19.73
CA PHE A 68 3.20 0.10 -20.03
C PHE A 68 1.82 -0.21 -19.43
N GLU A 69 1.55 0.25 -18.22
CA GLU A 69 0.24 0.12 -17.62
C GLU A 69 -0.84 0.93 -18.39
N HIS A 70 -0.50 2.10 -18.91
CA HIS A 70 -1.40 2.86 -19.80
C HIS A 70 -1.68 2.14 -21.13
N ILE A 71 -0.70 1.45 -21.71
CA ILE A 71 -0.90 0.62 -22.90
C ILE A 71 -1.88 -0.52 -22.58
N LEU A 72 -1.70 -1.20 -21.44
CA LEU A 72 -2.61 -2.26 -21.00
C LEU A 72 -4.03 -1.74 -20.76
N LEU A 73 -4.18 -0.53 -20.24
CA LEU A 73 -5.49 0.12 -20.10
C LEU A 73 -6.12 0.38 -21.47
N GLY A 74 -5.36 0.87 -22.44
CA GLY A 74 -5.83 1.09 -23.82
C GLY A 74 -6.27 -0.20 -24.51
N GLU A 75 -5.50 -1.29 -24.37
CA GLU A 75 -5.88 -2.62 -24.88
C GLU A 75 -7.19 -3.12 -24.24
N GLN A 76 -7.38 -2.86 -22.94
CA GLN A 76 -8.61 -3.21 -22.23
C GLN A 76 -9.80 -2.36 -22.68
N GLU A 77 -9.57 -1.08 -23.01
CA GLU A 77 -10.61 -0.21 -23.56
C GLU A 77 -11.12 -0.70 -24.93
N ILE A 78 -10.22 -1.20 -25.76
CA ILE A 78 -10.57 -1.81 -27.05
C ILE A 78 -11.33 -3.14 -26.84
N ALA A 79 -10.98 -3.90 -25.81
CA ALA A 79 -11.68 -5.14 -25.43
C ALA A 79 -13.07 -4.92 -24.80
N ARG A 80 -13.50 -3.67 -24.59
CA ARG A 80 -14.80 -3.28 -24.00
C ARG A 80 -16.05 -3.85 -24.67
N ASN A 81 -15.95 -4.31 -25.89
CA ASN A 81 -17.08 -4.92 -26.62
C ASN A 81 -17.50 -6.30 -26.08
N LYS A 82 -16.87 -6.84 -25.03
CA LYS A 82 -17.14 -8.19 -24.49
C LYS A 82 -17.74 -8.23 -23.07
N GLY A 83 -18.22 -7.11 -22.53
CA GLY A 83 -18.77 -7.03 -21.17
C GLY A 83 -17.70 -7.15 -20.07
N LEU A 84 -18.11 -7.12 -18.78
CA LEU A 84 -17.25 -7.22 -17.57
C LEU A 84 -16.64 -8.64 -17.37
N GLN A 85 -16.34 -9.36 -18.45
CA GLN A 85 -15.77 -10.72 -18.40
C GLN A 85 -14.24 -10.75 -18.30
N SER A 86 -13.57 -9.63 -18.56
CA SER A 86 -12.11 -9.51 -18.47
C SER A 86 -11.71 -8.07 -18.16
N GLY A 87 -10.54 -7.89 -17.59
CA GLY A 87 -9.99 -6.58 -17.26
C GLY A 87 -8.97 -6.66 -16.13
N VAL A 88 -8.35 -5.52 -15.82
CA VAL A 88 -7.46 -5.39 -14.65
C VAL A 88 -7.92 -4.15 -13.88
N VAL A 89 -7.96 -4.26 -12.56
CA VAL A 89 -8.14 -3.13 -11.65
C VAL A 89 -6.87 -2.98 -10.82
N MET A 90 -6.30 -1.77 -10.83
CA MET A 90 -5.08 -1.44 -10.12
C MET A 90 -5.38 -0.52 -8.94
N ILE A 91 -5.03 -0.96 -7.74
CA ILE A 91 -5.36 -0.28 -6.49
C ILE A 91 -4.07 -0.02 -5.71
N ALA A 92 -3.86 1.23 -5.29
CA ALA A 92 -2.87 1.56 -4.27
C ALA A 92 -3.60 1.73 -2.94
N ALA A 93 -3.21 0.98 -1.90
CA ALA A 93 -3.93 1.00 -0.63
C ALA A 93 -2.98 1.16 0.56
N SER A 94 -3.44 1.88 1.60
CA SER A 94 -2.84 1.75 2.93
C SER A 94 -3.27 0.42 3.56
N GLU A 95 -2.46 -0.16 4.44
CA GLU A 95 -2.77 -1.45 5.07
C GLU A 95 -4.10 -1.40 5.83
N ILE A 96 -4.38 -0.32 6.54
CA ILE A 96 -5.66 -0.14 7.26
C ILE A 96 -6.83 -0.16 6.26
N ALA A 97 -6.72 0.57 5.14
CA ALA A 97 -7.77 0.59 4.12
C ALA A 97 -7.92 -0.76 3.42
N LEU A 98 -6.81 -1.47 3.19
CA LEU A 98 -6.80 -2.81 2.61
C LEU A 98 -7.59 -3.78 3.50
N HIS A 99 -7.25 -3.86 4.76
CA HIS A 99 -7.87 -4.84 5.68
C HIS A 99 -9.29 -4.48 6.07
N CYS A 100 -9.55 -3.21 6.43
CA CYS A 100 -10.86 -2.82 6.96
C CYS A 100 -11.95 -2.66 5.90
N VAL A 101 -11.60 -2.40 4.64
CA VAL A 101 -12.59 -2.12 3.58
C VAL A 101 -12.38 -2.97 2.34
N LEU A 102 -11.16 -3.02 1.81
CA LEU A 102 -10.93 -3.60 0.49
C LEU A 102 -11.08 -5.12 0.50
N LEU A 103 -10.42 -5.83 1.41
CA LEU A 103 -10.47 -7.31 1.45
C LEU A 103 -11.89 -7.87 1.61
N PRO A 104 -12.76 -7.36 2.52
CA PRO A 104 -14.15 -7.79 2.60
C PRO A 104 -14.93 -7.58 1.30
N THR A 105 -14.68 -6.45 0.62
CA THR A 105 -15.33 -6.10 -0.64
C THR A 105 -14.86 -6.99 -1.80
N LEU A 106 -13.57 -7.30 -1.85
CA LEU A 106 -12.98 -8.13 -2.90
C LEU A 106 -13.54 -9.55 -2.92
N LYS A 107 -13.91 -10.11 -1.79
CA LYS A 107 -14.59 -11.42 -1.73
C LYS A 107 -15.88 -11.40 -2.55
N LYS A 108 -16.71 -10.37 -2.37
CA LYS A 108 -17.96 -10.18 -3.13
C LYS A 108 -17.67 -9.89 -4.62
N PHE A 109 -16.70 -9.02 -4.89
CA PHE A 109 -16.32 -8.65 -6.24
C PHE A 109 -15.85 -9.86 -7.07
N ARG A 110 -15.00 -10.71 -6.52
CA ARG A 110 -14.50 -11.93 -7.18
C ARG A 110 -15.60 -12.92 -7.55
N THR A 111 -16.63 -13.03 -6.70
CA THR A 111 -17.80 -13.85 -7.01
C THR A 111 -18.59 -13.32 -8.19
N SER A 112 -18.76 -12.00 -8.28
CA SER A 112 -19.54 -11.35 -9.35
C SER A 112 -18.76 -11.20 -10.66
N TYR A 113 -17.42 -11.07 -10.59
CA TYR A 113 -16.55 -10.78 -11.74
C TYR A 113 -15.29 -11.66 -11.73
N PRO A 114 -15.41 -12.98 -11.91
CA PRO A 114 -14.28 -13.92 -11.78
C PRO A 114 -13.18 -13.73 -12.82
N GLY A 115 -13.49 -13.15 -13.98
CA GLY A 115 -12.53 -12.89 -15.06
C GLY A 115 -11.71 -11.61 -14.88
N ILE A 116 -12.07 -10.74 -13.93
CA ILE A 116 -11.32 -9.50 -13.67
C ILE A 116 -10.10 -9.79 -12.79
N ARG A 117 -8.93 -9.34 -13.23
CA ARG A 117 -7.69 -9.39 -12.44
C ARG A 117 -7.62 -8.17 -11.53
N ILE A 118 -7.21 -8.37 -10.29
CA ILE A 118 -7.03 -7.32 -9.30
C ILE A 118 -5.54 -7.27 -8.95
N ARG A 119 -4.96 -6.08 -9.04
CA ARG A 119 -3.59 -5.78 -8.61
C ARG A 119 -3.65 -4.78 -7.48
N ILE A 120 -3.17 -5.18 -6.33
CA ILE A 120 -3.11 -4.32 -5.14
C ILE A 120 -1.64 -4.09 -4.84
N SER A 121 -1.29 -2.84 -4.59
CA SER A 121 0.00 -2.46 -4.04
C SER A 121 -0.21 -1.78 -2.70
N SER A 122 0.48 -2.28 -1.67
CA SER A 122 0.41 -1.71 -0.34
C SER A 122 1.46 -0.64 -0.13
N HIS A 123 1.06 0.50 0.44
CA HIS A 123 1.90 1.68 0.60
C HIS A 123 1.43 2.55 1.77
N SER A 124 2.33 3.41 2.28
CA SER A 124 1.89 4.53 3.13
C SER A 124 0.94 5.46 2.35
N THR A 125 0.07 6.18 3.06
CA THR A 125 -0.90 7.11 2.45
C THR A 125 -0.24 8.12 1.48
N PRO A 126 0.87 8.82 1.81
CA PRO A 126 1.51 9.72 0.86
C PRO A 126 1.99 9.01 -0.41
N ARG A 127 2.51 7.79 -0.28
CA ARG A 127 3.00 7.00 -1.42
C ARG A 127 1.86 6.50 -2.30
N ALA A 128 0.75 6.06 -1.72
CA ALA A 128 -0.44 5.65 -2.47
C ALA A 128 -1.03 6.82 -3.29
N ILE A 129 -1.06 8.02 -2.71
CA ILE A 129 -1.48 9.25 -3.40
C ILE A 129 -0.54 9.56 -4.57
N ASP A 130 0.77 9.45 -4.39
CA ASP A 130 1.77 9.69 -5.45
C ASP A 130 1.61 8.69 -6.62
N ILE A 131 1.37 7.42 -6.32
CA ILE A 131 1.09 6.37 -7.32
C ILE A 131 -0.18 6.71 -8.12
N LEU A 132 -1.26 7.14 -7.45
CA LEU A 132 -2.50 7.56 -8.09
C LEU A 132 -2.28 8.79 -9.02
N LYS A 133 -1.55 9.80 -8.54
CA LYS A 133 -1.20 11.00 -9.35
C LYS A 133 -0.42 10.64 -10.61
N LYS A 134 0.47 9.65 -10.53
CA LYS A 134 1.26 9.15 -11.67
C LYS A 134 0.45 8.26 -12.62
N GLY A 135 -0.82 7.98 -12.33
CA GLY A 135 -1.66 7.12 -13.15
C GLY A 135 -1.32 5.63 -13.07
N LEU A 136 -0.57 5.22 -12.05
CA LEU A 136 -0.16 3.83 -11.81
C LEU A 136 -1.21 3.01 -11.05
N ALA A 137 -2.31 3.64 -10.64
CA ALA A 137 -3.48 3.01 -10.05
C ALA A 137 -4.76 3.67 -10.59
N ASP A 138 -5.83 2.90 -10.67
CA ASP A 138 -7.16 3.39 -11.03
C ASP A 138 -7.71 4.29 -9.92
N PHE A 139 -7.56 3.85 -8.68
CA PHE A 139 -7.88 4.61 -7.47
C PHE A 139 -6.94 4.23 -6.33
N ALA A 140 -6.87 5.11 -5.33
CA ALA A 140 -6.17 4.83 -4.09
C ALA A 140 -7.16 4.74 -2.93
N MET A 141 -6.90 3.84 -1.99
CA MET A 141 -7.63 3.73 -0.73
C MET A 141 -6.68 4.02 0.42
N VAL A 142 -6.90 5.12 1.11
CA VAL A 142 -5.95 5.68 2.07
C VAL A 142 -6.62 6.03 3.39
N THR A 143 -5.81 6.17 4.44
CA THR A 143 -6.27 6.53 5.77
C THR A 143 -5.85 7.97 6.07
N ALA A 144 -6.80 8.80 6.53
CA ALA A 144 -6.52 10.16 6.97
C ALA A 144 -5.59 10.17 8.23
N PRO A 145 -4.88 11.28 8.51
CA PRO A 145 -4.91 12.55 7.79
C PRO A 145 -4.07 12.54 6.50
N PHE A 146 -4.47 13.35 5.54
CA PHE A 146 -3.71 13.68 4.33
C PHE A 146 -4.23 14.98 3.73
N GLU A 147 -3.38 15.69 3.02
CA GLU A 147 -3.81 16.78 2.15
C GLU A 147 -4.32 16.22 0.83
N LEU A 148 -5.50 16.69 0.39
CA LEU A 148 -6.06 16.28 -0.90
C LEU A 148 -5.40 17.07 -2.04
N PRO A 149 -4.59 16.44 -2.90
CA PRO A 149 -3.95 17.15 -4.00
C PRO A 149 -4.95 17.66 -5.03
N ALA A 150 -4.62 18.79 -5.69
CA ALA A 150 -5.37 19.26 -6.84
C ALA A 150 -5.46 18.17 -7.92
N GLY A 151 -6.60 18.09 -8.62
CA GLY A 151 -6.86 17.06 -9.64
C GLY A 151 -7.35 15.72 -9.10
N LEU A 152 -7.35 15.50 -7.77
CA LEU A 152 -7.95 14.33 -7.14
C LEU A 152 -9.30 14.67 -6.50
N SER A 153 -10.17 13.67 -6.44
CA SER A 153 -11.39 13.68 -5.63
C SER A 153 -11.28 12.65 -4.52
N SER A 154 -11.91 12.93 -3.38
CA SER A 154 -11.94 12.06 -2.21
C SER A 154 -13.38 11.72 -1.85
N HIS A 155 -13.60 10.49 -1.42
CA HIS A 155 -14.86 10.02 -0.85
C HIS A 155 -14.57 9.20 0.41
N VAL A 156 -15.19 9.56 1.53
CA VAL A 156 -15.09 8.80 2.77
C VAL A 156 -15.87 7.50 2.62
N LEU A 157 -15.22 6.38 2.90
CA LEU A 157 -15.79 5.04 2.82
C LEU A 157 -16.22 4.52 4.18
N ARG A 158 -15.38 4.74 5.18
CA ARG A 158 -15.57 4.21 6.52
C ARG A 158 -14.76 5.03 7.52
N THR A 159 -15.27 5.14 8.73
CA THR A 159 -14.54 5.63 9.89
C THR A 159 -14.06 4.44 10.71
N VAL A 160 -12.83 4.48 11.19
CA VAL A 160 -12.21 3.43 12.01
C VAL A 160 -11.70 4.02 13.31
N GLN A 161 -11.82 3.22 14.37
CA GLN A 161 -11.27 3.52 15.69
C GLN A 161 -10.03 2.66 15.92
N GLU A 162 -8.88 3.31 16.11
CA GLU A 162 -7.67 2.62 16.52
C GLU A 162 -7.60 2.57 18.06
N VAL A 163 -7.13 1.45 18.58
CA VAL A 163 -7.03 1.19 20.01
C VAL A 163 -5.62 0.77 20.38
N PRO A 164 -5.10 1.16 21.55
CA PRO A 164 -3.83 0.66 22.03
C PRO A 164 -3.97 -0.79 22.50
N VAL A 165 -3.01 -1.62 22.08
CA VAL A 165 -2.96 -3.05 22.41
C VAL A 165 -1.56 -3.40 22.89
N CYS A 166 -1.47 -4.26 23.87
CA CYS A 166 -0.23 -4.90 24.31
C CYS A 166 -0.41 -6.41 24.43
N SER A 167 0.67 -7.13 24.59
CA SER A 167 0.64 -8.54 24.96
C SER A 167 0.12 -8.69 26.38
N ARG A 168 -0.48 -9.83 26.69
CA ARG A 168 -0.99 -10.18 28.02
C ARG A 168 0.12 -10.40 29.08
N THR A 169 1.35 -10.50 28.67
CA THR A 169 2.53 -10.56 29.55
C THR A 169 2.84 -9.22 30.20
N PHE A 170 2.35 -8.10 29.62
CA PHE A 170 2.46 -6.77 30.21
C PHE A 170 1.63 -6.67 31.49
N PRO A 171 2.12 -5.97 32.53
CA PRO A 171 1.42 -5.83 33.82
C PRO A 171 0.26 -4.84 33.72
N LEU A 172 -0.56 -4.96 32.69
CA LEU A 172 -1.71 -4.10 32.38
C LEU A 172 -2.97 -4.97 32.21
N SER A 173 -4.07 -4.56 32.81
CA SER A 173 -5.34 -5.24 32.67
C SER A 173 -6.11 -4.76 31.44
N ASN A 174 -7.00 -5.61 30.93
CA ASN A 174 -7.88 -5.22 29.84
C ASN A 174 -8.74 -4.01 30.22
N GLY A 175 -8.77 -2.98 29.36
CA GLY A 175 -9.47 -1.73 29.61
C GLY A 175 -8.70 -0.73 30.49
N THR A 176 -7.44 -1.01 30.87
CA THR A 176 -6.62 -0.03 31.59
C THR A 176 -6.51 1.26 30.75
N ALA A 177 -6.85 2.39 31.41
CA ALA A 177 -6.66 3.71 30.81
C ALA A 177 -5.17 4.10 30.88
N LEU A 178 -4.57 4.37 29.73
CA LEU A 178 -3.21 4.85 29.63
C LEU A 178 -3.18 6.36 29.88
N THR A 179 -2.72 6.73 31.06
CA THR A 179 -2.43 8.14 31.41
C THR A 179 -1.07 8.55 30.84
N ALA A 180 -0.81 9.85 30.77
CA ALA A 180 0.48 10.39 30.32
C ALA A 180 1.69 9.81 31.09
N GLU A 181 1.52 9.54 32.39
CA GLU A 181 2.55 8.93 33.24
C GLU A 181 2.80 7.46 32.88
N LEU A 182 1.73 6.69 32.64
CA LEU A 182 1.86 5.29 32.21
C LEU A 182 2.48 5.17 30.84
N MET A 183 2.10 6.07 29.90
CA MET A 183 2.64 6.06 28.54
C MET A 183 4.17 6.19 28.50
N LYS A 184 4.77 6.93 29.44
CA LYS A 184 6.22 7.12 29.56
C LYS A 184 6.99 5.87 30.04
N GLN A 185 6.28 4.89 30.59
CA GLN A 185 6.89 3.72 31.23
C GLN A 185 7.02 2.53 30.27
N TYR A 186 6.37 2.58 29.11
CA TYR A 186 6.31 1.46 28.19
C TYR A 186 6.85 1.83 26.82
N SER A 187 7.48 0.86 26.16
CA SER A 187 7.92 0.98 24.78
C SER A 187 6.75 1.02 23.82
N TRP A 188 6.86 1.86 22.80
CA TRP A 188 5.85 2.03 21.77
C TRP A 188 6.30 1.43 20.44
N ILE A 189 5.36 0.76 19.77
CA ILE A 189 5.51 0.27 18.40
C ILE A 189 4.73 1.22 17.49
N GLY A 190 5.37 1.79 16.50
CA GLY A 190 4.75 2.72 15.56
C GLY A 190 5.26 2.58 14.15
N LEU A 191 4.72 3.38 13.23
CA LEU A 191 5.22 3.52 11.88
C LEU A 191 6.20 4.69 11.81
N GLY A 192 7.09 4.67 10.80
CA GLY A 192 8.09 5.70 10.60
C GLY A 192 7.53 7.08 10.24
N GLU A 193 8.33 8.13 10.42
CA GLU A 193 7.98 9.55 10.29
C GLU A 193 7.36 9.93 8.93
N ASN A 194 7.65 9.19 7.86
CA ASN A 194 7.12 9.45 6.52
C ASN A 194 5.72 8.85 6.28
N THR A 195 4.96 8.61 7.33
CA THR A 195 3.61 8.04 7.24
C THR A 195 2.55 8.96 7.86
N SER A 196 1.33 8.93 7.30
CA SER A 196 0.19 9.64 7.89
C SER A 196 -0.18 9.14 9.29
N SER A 197 0.13 7.89 9.62
CA SER A 197 -0.12 7.36 10.96
C SER A 197 0.85 7.94 11.98
N PHE A 198 2.13 8.10 11.63
CA PHE A 198 3.07 8.79 12.51
C PHE A 198 2.63 10.23 12.78
N THR A 199 2.29 10.99 11.73
CA THR A 199 1.77 12.37 11.89
C THR A 199 0.54 12.39 12.81
N PHE A 200 -0.41 11.49 12.58
CA PHE A 200 -1.64 11.38 13.37
C PHE A 200 -1.35 11.15 14.86
N TYR A 201 -0.46 10.21 15.18
CA TYR A 201 -0.11 9.95 16.59
C TYR A 201 0.78 11.05 17.17
N SER A 202 1.68 11.63 16.41
CA SER A 202 2.48 12.77 16.86
C SER A 202 1.61 13.95 17.25
N ASP A 203 0.59 14.27 16.45
CA ASP A 203 -0.37 15.33 16.75
C ASP A 203 -1.20 15.00 18.01
N TYR A 204 -1.67 13.77 18.12
CA TYR A 204 -2.42 13.33 19.30
C TYR A 204 -1.58 13.41 20.58
N PHE A 205 -0.36 12.86 20.57
CA PHE A 205 0.54 12.89 21.72
C PHE A 205 0.96 14.33 22.08
N HIS A 206 1.22 15.16 21.09
CA HIS A 206 1.53 16.58 21.29
C HIS A 206 0.37 17.31 22.02
N ASN A 207 -0.87 17.04 21.63
CA ASN A 207 -2.05 17.66 22.23
C ASN A 207 -2.27 17.27 23.69
N ILE A 208 -1.71 16.15 24.15
CA ILE A 208 -1.74 15.72 25.56
C ILE A 208 -0.42 16.02 26.29
N GLY A 209 0.45 16.84 25.68
CA GLY A 209 1.71 17.28 26.29
C GLY A 209 2.83 16.24 26.27
N LEU A 210 2.77 15.28 25.36
CA LEU A 210 3.77 14.21 25.14
C LEU A 210 4.38 14.29 23.75
N SER A 211 5.50 13.60 23.56
CA SER A 211 6.10 13.36 22.24
C SER A 211 5.88 11.90 21.88
N PHE A 212 5.44 11.65 20.66
CA PHE A 212 5.37 10.30 20.10
C PHE A 212 6.72 9.94 19.46
N SER A 213 7.42 9.00 20.08
CA SER A 213 8.67 8.46 19.56
C SER A 213 8.62 6.95 19.75
N PRO A 214 8.27 6.18 18.71
CA PRO A 214 8.24 4.73 18.83
C PRO A 214 9.65 4.17 19.03
N ASP A 215 9.79 3.27 20.00
CA ASP A 215 11.03 2.54 20.28
C ASP A 215 11.25 1.43 19.24
N VAL A 216 10.15 0.93 18.67
CA VAL A 216 10.15 -0.08 17.62
C VAL A 216 9.40 0.47 16.41
N GLU A 217 10.10 0.60 15.29
CA GLU A 217 9.53 1.11 14.05
C GLU A 217 9.15 -0.02 13.09
N ALA A 218 7.88 -0.09 12.73
CA ALA A 218 7.36 -1.00 11.72
C ALA A 218 7.28 -0.32 10.35
N ALA A 219 7.53 -1.05 9.29
CA ALA A 219 7.41 -0.54 7.92
C ALA A 219 5.95 -0.40 7.47
N THR A 220 5.05 -1.27 7.96
CA THR A 220 3.64 -1.34 7.59
C THR A 220 2.76 -1.66 8.80
N ALA A 221 1.48 -1.25 8.77
CA ALA A 221 0.58 -1.36 9.92
C ALA A 221 0.23 -2.82 10.29
N ASP A 222 0.29 -3.74 9.34
CA ASP A 222 0.07 -5.18 9.58
C ASP A 222 1.19 -5.84 10.39
N GLN A 223 2.37 -5.22 10.46
CA GLN A 223 3.49 -5.70 11.28
C GLN A 223 3.33 -5.36 12.77
N ILE A 224 2.51 -4.36 13.10
CA ILE A 224 2.37 -3.90 14.50
C ILE A 224 1.82 -5.01 15.39
N LEU A 225 0.75 -5.68 14.97
CA LEU A 225 0.12 -6.73 15.78
C LEU A 225 1.03 -7.95 16.03
N PRO A 226 1.77 -8.49 15.04
CA PRO A 226 2.82 -9.49 15.29
C PRO A 226 3.91 -9.04 16.27
N MET A 227 4.33 -7.77 16.20
CA MET A 227 5.33 -7.21 17.13
C MET A 227 4.78 -7.11 18.56
N ILE A 228 3.51 -6.71 18.73
CA ILE A 228 2.82 -6.73 20.02
C ILE A 228 2.80 -8.15 20.60
N LYS A 229 2.44 -9.15 19.78
CA LYS A 229 2.44 -10.56 20.18
C LYS A 229 3.82 -11.10 20.57
N SER A 230 4.87 -10.44 20.13
CA SER A 230 6.28 -10.74 20.45
C SER A 230 6.79 -9.92 21.65
N ASP A 231 5.93 -9.30 22.44
CA ASP A 231 6.24 -8.55 23.65
C ASP A 231 7.13 -7.31 23.42
N LEU A 232 7.15 -6.73 22.21
CA LEU A 232 8.03 -5.62 21.89
C LEU A 232 7.52 -4.26 22.39
N GLY A 233 6.24 -4.16 22.79
CA GLY A 233 5.70 -2.92 23.28
C GLY A 233 4.17 -2.79 23.10
N ILE A 234 3.68 -1.57 23.29
CA ILE A 234 2.30 -1.17 23.03
C ILE A 234 2.22 -0.60 21.62
N GLY A 235 1.25 -1.03 20.85
CA GLY A 235 1.00 -0.50 19.50
C GLY A 235 -0.47 -0.13 19.29
N PHE A 236 -0.73 0.74 18.32
CA PHE A 236 -2.09 1.09 17.94
C PHE A 236 -2.51 0.26 16.73
N VAL A 237 -3.70 -0.34 16.82
CA VAL A 237 -4.29 -1.10 15.71
C VAL A 237 -5.77 -0.77 15.56
N PRO A 238 -6.32 -0.81 14.33
CA PRO A 238 -7.77 -0.74 14.14
C PRO A 238 -8.47 -1.87 14.89
N ARG A 239 -9.63 -1.59 15.48
CA ARG A 239 -10.44 -2.64 16.15
C ARG A 239 -10.73 -3.83 15.26
N GLU A 240 -10.92 -3.57 13.98
CA GLU A 240 -11.17 -4.58 12.97
C GLU A 240 -10.06 -5.62 12.85
N PHE A 241 -8.81 -5.25 13.15
CA PHE A 241 -7.70 -6.19 13.14
C PHE A 241 -7.81 -7.23 14.28
N LEU A 242 -8.50 -6.85 15.35
CA LEU A 242 -8.68 -7.72 16.53
C LEU A 242 -9.88 -8.67 16.39
N GLU A 243 -10.81 -8.43 15.47
CA GLU A 243 -12.04 -9.23 15.30
C GLU A 243 -11.76 -10.71 14.96
N GLN A 244 -10.63 -10.98 14.30
CA GLN A 244 -10.23 -12.33 13.88
C GLN A 244 -9.12 -12.92 14.75
N GLU A 245 -8.71 -12.19 15.80
CA GLU A 245 -7.59 -12.56 16.64
C GLU A 245 -8.03 -13.32 17.91
N ASN A 246 -7.17 -14.21 18.37
CA ASN A 246 -7.36 -14.82 19.68
C ASN A 246 -6.93 -13.82 20.77
N MET A 247 -7.91 -13.21 21.42
CA MET A 247 -7.69 -12.24 22.51
C MET A 247 -7.11 -12.84 23.80
N GLU A 248 -6.89 -14.16 23.87
CA GLU A 248 -6.26 -14.79 25.05
C GLU A 248 -4.82 -14.28 25.28
N HIS A 249 -4.14 -13.86 24.22
CA HIS A 249 -2.75 -13.38 24.26
C HIS A 249 -2.61 -11.86 24.18
N LEU A 250 -3.72 -11.15 24.04
CA LEU A 250 -3.74 -9.70 23.85
C LEU A 250 -4.53 -8.99 24.93
N THR A 251 -4.10 -7.80 25.26
CA THR A 251 -4.78 -6.88 26.17
C THR A 251 -5.10 -5.59 25.43
N MET A 252 -6.38 -5.29 25.31
CA MET A 252 -6.82 -4.01 24.73
C MET A 252 -6.87 -2.97 25.84
N LEU A 253 -6.24 -1.84 25.60
CA LEU A 253 -6.14 -0.71 26.52
C LEU A 253 -7.05 0.44 26.04
N THR A 254 -7.16 1.47 26.83
CA THR A 254 -7.86 2.71 26.46
C THR A 254 -6.93 3.90 26.59
N MET A 255 -7.20 4.94 25.82
CA MET A 255 -6.48 6.21 25.93
C MET A 255 -7.32 7.23 26.66
N GLU A 256 -6.68 8.05 27.48
CA GLU A 256 -7.30 9.18 28.15
C GLU A 256 -6.47 10.45 27.90
N PRO A 257 -6.99 11.41 27.12
CA PRO A 257 -8.27 11.39 26.38
C PRO A 257 -8.31 10.31 25.27
N PRO A 258 -9.50 9.95 24.74
CA PRO A 258 -9.61 8.94 23.68
C PRO A 258 -8.94 9.41 22.39
N ILE A 259 -8.36 8.46 21.64
CA ILE A 259 -7.81 8.73 20.32
C ILE A 259 -8.95 9.11 19.37
N PRO A 260 -8.78 10.15 18.52
CA PRO A 260 -9.75 10.49 17.50
C PRO A 260 -9.95 9.36 16.48
N GLU A 261 -11.15 9.27 15.94
CA GLU A 261 -11.43 8.38 14.81
C GLU A 261 -10.74 8.84 13.54
N ARG A 262 -10.45 7.89 12.64
CA ARG A 262 -9.82 8.17 11.34
C ARG A 262 -10.71 7.71 10.20
N ASN A 263 -10.71 8.49 9.12
CA ASN A 263 -11.46 8.15 7.92
C ASN A 263 -10.60 7.34 6.95
N ILE A 264 -11.17 6.28 6.41
CA ILE A 264 -10.68 5.60 5.21
C ILE A 264 -11.35 6.23 4.01
N CYS A 265 -10.56 6.68 3.06
CA CYS A 265 -11.02 7.41 1.88
C CYS A 265 -10.63 6.71 0.59
N LEU A 266 -11.53 6.75 -0.39
CA LEU A 266 -11.24 6.43 -1.78
C LEU A 266 -10.87 7.72 -2.51
N LEU A 267 -9.72 7.72 -3.15
CA LEU A 267 -9.22 8.80 -3.99
C LEU A 267 -9.17 8.37 -5.45
N LYS A 268 -9.58 9.26 -6.35
CA LYS A 268 -9.46 9.06 -7.81
C LYS A 268 -9.13 10.37 -8.53
N ARG A 269 -8.57 10.26 -9.73
CA ARG A 269 -8.33 11.41 -10.60
C ARG A 269 -9.66 11.94 -11.13
N LYS A 270 -9.82 13.27 -11.14
CA LYS A 270 -11.03 13.95 -11.65
C LYS A 270 -11.14 13.84 -13.18
N ASP A 271 -10.01 13.95 -13.85
CA ASP A 271 -9.92 14.11 -15.30
C ASP A 271 -9.74 12.79 -16.05
N THR A 272 -9.76 11.66 -15.34
CA THR A 272 -9.57 10.33 -15.94
C THR A 272 -10.76 9.45 -15.59
N PRO A 273 -11.57 9.04 -16.57
CA PRO A 273 -12.66 8.10 -16.32
C PRO A 273 -12.09 6.74 -15.92
N LEU A 274 -12.70 6.10 -14.94
CA LEU A 274 -12.36 4.72 -14.57
C LEU A 274 -12.76 3.74 -15.67
N SER A 275 -12.00 2.66 -15.81
CA SER A 275 -12.42 1.53 -16.63
C SER A 275 -13.74 0.94 -16.10
N MET A 276 -14.45 0.16 -16.93
CA MET A 276 -15.69 -0.51 -16.49
C MET A 276 -15.44 -1.42 -15.27
N ALA A 277 -14.31 -2.12 -15.24
CA ALA A 277 -13.93 -3.00 -14.13
C ALA A 277 -13.64 -2.19 -12.84
N ALA A 278 -12.90 -1.09 -12.95
CA ALA A 278 -12.60 -0.21 -11.81
C ALA A 278 -13.89 0.50 -11.31
N SER A 279 -14.77 0.93 -12.22
CA SER A 279 -16.06 1.51 -11.86
C SER A 279 -17.00 0.52 -11.15
N ALA A 280 -16.99 -0.74 -11.56
CA ALA A 280 -17.76 -1.79 -10.89
C ALA A 280 -17.26 -2.05 -9.46
N LEU A 281 -15.93 -2.08 -9.27
CA LEU A 281 -15.36 -2.22 -7.93
C LEU A 281 -15.58 -0.96 -7.08
N GLU A 282 -15.42 0.25 -7.64
CA GLU A 282 -15.74 1.51 -6.93
C GLU A 282 -17.16 1.50 -6.37
N LYS A 283 -18.16 1.09 -7.19
CA LYS A 283 -19.55 1.01 -6.74
C LYS A 283 -19.73 0.07 -5.55
N LEU A 284 -19.03 -1.05 -5.54
CA LEU A 284 -19.11 -2.04 -4.46
C LEU A 284 -18.43 -1.58 -3.18
N VAL A 285 -17.31 -0.85 -3.31
CA VAL A 285 -16.56 -0.29 -2.17
C VAL A 285 -17.35 0.85 -1.49
N ARG A 286 -18.23 1.53 -2.22
CA ARG A 286 -19.06 2.65 -1.72
C ARG A 286 -20.38 2.23 -1.09
N GLN A 287 -20.74 0.95 -1.13
CA GLN A 287 -21.93 0.35 -0.47
C GLN A 287 -21.64 -0.01 0.98
#